data_f25787aaf98fc38604e6b2f77c2a5de3
#
_entry.id   f25787aaf98fc38604e6b2f77c2a5de3
#
_cell.length_a   1.000
_cell.length_b   1.000
_cell.length_c   1.000
_cell.angle_alpha   90.00
_cell.angle_beta   90.00
_cell.angle_gamma   90.00
#
_symmetry.space_group_name_H-M   'P 1'
#
loop_
_entity.id
_entity.type
_entity.pdbx_description
1 polymer ?
#
loop_
_entity_poly.entity_id
_entity_poly.type
_entity_poly.pdbx_seq_one_letter_code
_entity_poly.pdbx_strand_id
1 'polypeptide(L)'
;MHIVLDTGALVSLRGNPLVSRLVYQATSSPGTRLYAAACALVEADRTYPGLAEHVAQLPAVDILPLDLSAVLSLSGRDGWGLPHTQYVAQPSEERPHGAVVATVSPGDWKGRPVRLLSLASD
;
A
#
# COMPACT_ATOMS: atom_id res chain seq x y z
N MET A 1 -9.57 10.13 -4.11
CA MET A 1 -9.31 9.26 -2.95
C MET A 1 -7.89 8.75 -3.01
N HIS A 2 -7.19 8.80 -1.90
CA HIS A 2 -5.83 8.27 -1.77
C HIS A 2 -5.88 6.90 -1.09
N ILE A 3 -5.31 5.89 -1.73
CA ILE A 3 -5.35 4.51 -1.25
C ILE A 3 -3.93 3.94 -1.32
N VAL A 4 -3.44 3.39 -0.20
CA VAL A 4 -2.15 2.70 -0.18
C VAL A 4 -2.38 1.19 -0.11
N LEU A 5 -1.72 0.45 -0.99
CA LEU A 5 -1.80 -1.01 -1.03
C LEU A 5 -0.80 -1.59 -0.03
N ASP A 6 -1.26 -2.45 0.89
CA ASP A 6 -0.33 -3.10 1.82
C ASP A 6 0.40 -4.26 1.13
N THR A 7 1.31 -4.92 1.86
CA THR A 7 2.10 -6.02 1.31
C THR A 7 1.23 -7.13 0.73
N GLY A 8 0.19 -7.54 1.46
CA GLY A 8 -0.70 -8.61 1.01
C GLY A 8 -1.49 -8.23 -0.23
N ALA A 9 -1.94 -6.98 -0.33
CA ALA A 9 -2.64 -6.49 -1.51
C ALA A 9 -1.71 -6.50 -2.73
N LEU A 10 -0.45 -6.10 -2.55
CA LEU A 10 0.54 -6.14 -3.62
C LEU A 10 0.80 -7.56 -4.11
N VAL A 11 0.97 -8.50 -3.17
CA VAL A 11 1.17 -9.92 -3.50
C VAL A 11 -0.02 -10.48 -4.30
N SER A 12 -1.23 -10.02 -3.98
CA SER A 12 -2.47 -10.50 -4.59
C SER A 12 -2.83 -9.81 -5.90
N LEU A 13 -1.97 -8.93 -6.40
CA LEU A 13 -2.26 -8.06 -7.55
C LEU A 13 -2.74 -8.82 -8.78
N ARG A 14 -2.18 -9.99 -9.05
CA ARG A 14 -2.52 -10.80 -10.23
C ARG A 14 -3.62 -11.83 -9.99
N GLY A 15 -3.93 -12.13 -8.73
CA GLY A 15 -4.84 -13.22 -8.40
C GLY A 15 -6.15 -12.80 -7.75
N ASN A 16 -6.24 -11.56 -7.28
CA ASN A 16 -7.42 -11.06 -6.60
C ASN A 16 -8.17 -10.08 -7.51
N PRO A 17 -9.41 -10.40 -7.93
CA PRO A 17 -10.16 -9.54 -8.85
C PRO A 17 -10.50 -8.17 -8.25
N LEU A 18 -10.62 -8.07 -6.92
CA LEU A 18 -10.88 -6.78 -6.27
C LEU A 18 -9.67 -5.87 -6.36
N VAL A 19 -8.45 -6.41 -6.20
CA VAL A 19 -7.21 -5.65 -6.35
C VAL A 19 -7.05 -5.19 -7.80
N SER A 20 -7.28 -6.09 -8.76
CA SER A 20 -7.19 -5.75 -10.20
C SER A 20 -8.19 -4.69 -10.58
N ARG A 21 -9.40 -4.76 -10.06
CA ARG A 21 -10.44 -3.76 -10.31
C ARG A 21 -10.05 -2.40 -9.76
N LEU A 22 -9.43 -2.37 -8.56
CA LEU A 22 -8.98 -1.14 -7.95
C LEU A 22 -7.91 -0.46 -8.80
N VAL A 23 -6.95 -1.22 -9.32
CA VAL A 23 -5.92 -0.69 -10.23
C VAL A 23 -6.55 -0.14 -11.51
N TYR A 24 -7.51 -0.87 -12.08
CA TYR A 24 -8.23 -0.42 -13.27
C TYR A 24 -8.97 0.89 -13.01
N GLN A 25 -9.67 1.00 -11.87
CA GLN A 25 -10.38 2.21 -11.50
C GLN A 25 -9.44 3.40 -11.36
N ALA A 26 -8.27 3.19 -10.75
CA ALA A 26 -7.28 4.25 -10.59
C ALA A 26 -6.71 4.71 -11.93
N THR A 27 -6.58 3.80 -12.89
CA THR A 27 -6.11 4.11 -14.24
C THR A 27 -7.11 5.00 -14.98
N SER A 28 -8.41 4.75 -14.80
CA SER A 28 -9.46 5.42 -15.57
C SER A 28 -10.14 6.58 -14.83
N SER A 29 -9.89 6.75 -13.54
CA SER A 29 -10.52 7.80 -12.73
C SER A 29 -9.49 8.72 -12.13
N PRO A 30 -9.44 10.01 -12.50
CA PRO A 30 -8.44 10.94 -11.96
C PRO A 30 -8.61 11.22 -10.45
N GLY A 31 -9.77 10.90 -9.89
CA GLY A 31 -10.04 11.10 -8.46
C GLY A 31 -9.46 10.01 -7.57
N THR A 32 -8.97 8.92 -8.12
CA THR A 32 -8.43 7.80 -7.35
C THR A 32 -6.93 7.67 -7.59
N ARG A 33 -6.12 7.72 -6.51
CA ARG A 33 -4.67 7.60 -6.56
C ARG A 33 -4.24 6.42 -5.70
N LEU A 34 -3.42 5.54 -6.28
CA LEU A 34 -2.88 4.38 -5.57
C LEU A 34 -1.41 4.59 -5.23
N TYR A 35 -1.01 4.05 -4.09
CA TYR A 35 0.37 4.14 -3.59
C TYR A 35 0.83 2.80 -3.07
N ALA A 36 2.14 2.59 -3.07
CA ALA A 36 2.78 1.48 -2.38
C ALA A 36 3.96 2.04 -1.59
N ALA A 37 4.06 1.69 -0.31
CA ALA A 37 5.24 2.01 0.47
C ALA A 37 6.41 1.15 -0.01
N ALA A 38 7.60 1.74 -0.16
CA ALA A 38 8.76 1.04 -0.70
C ALA A 38 9.07 -0.25 0.08
N CYS A 39 8.99 -0.24 1.41
CA CYS A 39 9.26 -1.43 2.22
C CYS A 39 8.23 -2.53 2.00
N ALA A 40 6.96 -2.18 1.81
CA ALA A 40 5.92 -3.16 1.49
C ALA A 40 6.18 -3.80 0.13
N LEU A 41 6.64 -3.01 -0.83
CA LEU A 41 6.96 -3.51 -2.17
C LEU A 41 8.13 -4.49 -2.13
N VAL A 42 9.17 -4.20 -1.34
CA VAL A 42 10.31 -5.13 -1.16
C VAL A 42 9.83 -6.45 -0.57
N GLU A 43 9.01 -6.40 0.47
CA GLU A 43 8.48 -7.62 1.09
C GLU A 43 7.61 -8.43 0.13
N ALA A 44 6.77 -7.73 -0.64
CA ALA A 44 5.92 -8.38 -1.64
C ALA A 44 6.77 -9.04 -2.73
N ASP A 45 7.85 -8.38 -3.17
CA ASP A 45 8.76 -8.94 -4.19
C ASP A 45 9.47 -10.20 -3.68
N ARG A 46 9.83 -10.23 -2.40
CA ARG A 46 10.44 -11.42 -1.79
C ARG A 46 9.49 -12.60 -1.77
N THR A 47 8.19 -12.33 -1.61
CA THR A 47 7.16 -13.36 -1.64
C THR A 47 6.88 -13.80 -3.08
N TYR A 48 6.87 -12.85 -4.00
CA TYR A 48 6.58 -13.11 -5.41
C TYR A 48 7.64 -12.41 -6.27
N PRO A 49 8.75 -13.09 -6.59
CA PRO A 49 9.86 -12.48 -7.33
C PRO A 49 9.42 -11.87 -8.66
N GLY A 50 9.90 -10.66 -8.93
CA GLY A 50 9.55 -9.87 -10.11
C GLY A 50 8.39 -8.92 -9.90
N LEU A 51 7.73 -8.97 -8.75
CA LEU A 51 6.56 -8.12 -8.48
C LEU A 51 6.94 -6.63 -8.43
N ALA A 52 8.09 -6.29 -7.83
CA ALA A 52 8.51 -4.89 -7.75
C ALA A 52 8.68 -4.28 -9.14
N GLU A 53 9.30 -4.98 -10.05
CA GLU A 53 9.44 -4.53 -11.45
C GLU A 53 8.07 -4.33 -12.11
N HIS A 54 7.16 -5.27 -11.88
CA HIS A 54 5.82 -5.19 -12.44
C HIS A 54 5.07 -3.95 -11.91
N VAL A 55 5.10 -3.74 -10.60
CA VAL A 55 4.42 -2.59 -9.98
C VAL A 55 5.05 -1.27 -10.43
N ALA A 56 6.38 -1.22 -10.56
CA ALA A 56 7.07 -0.02 -11.00
C ALA A 56 6.66 0.42 -12.41
N GLN A 57 6.14 -0.49 -13.22
CA GLN A 57 5.67 -0.21 -14.58
C GLN A 57 4.20 0.18 -14.64
N LEU A 58 3.48 0.15 -13.53
CA LEU A 58 2.06 0.52 -13.48
C LEU A 58 1.93 2.03 -13.27
N PRO A 59 1.43 2.78 -14.25
CA PRO A 59 1.28 4.24 -14.10
C PRO A 59 0.30 4.62 -13.00
N ALA A 60 -0.63 3.72 -12.65
CA ALA A 60 -1.65 4.00 -11.64
C ALA A 60 -1.13 3.92 -10.20
N VAL A 61 0.08 3.38 -9.97
CA VAL A 61 0.61 3.18 -8.62
C VAL A 61 1.88 4.03 -8.45
N ASP A 62 1.85 4.93 -7.47
CA ASP A 62 3.01 5.73 -7.08
C ASP A 62 3.74 5.03 -5.93
N ILE A 63 5.05 4.85 -6.06
CA ILE A 63 5.85 4.22 -5.01
C ILE A 63 6.40 5.31 -4.11
N LEU A 64 6.09 5.22 -2.80
CA LEU A 64 6.53 6.19 -1.81
C LEU A 64 7.83 5.72 -1.16
N PRO A 65 8.90 6.53 -1.24
CA PRO A 65 10.22 6.10 -0.79
C PRO A 65 10.32 6.01 0.72
N LEU A 66 11.30 5.24 1.18
CA LEU A 66 11.71 5.22 2.59
C LEU A 66 12.67 6.39 2.82
N ASP A 67 12.11 7.57 3.06
CA ASP A 67 12.90 8.77 3.36
C ASP A 67 13.31 8.81 4.84
N LEU A 68 14.03 9.86 5.25
CA LEU A 68 14.52 9.96 6.63
C LEU A 68 13.37 9.99 7.64
N SER A 69 12.30 10.74 7.37
CA SER A 69 11.14 10.77 8.26
C SER A 69 10.53 9.39 8.44
N ALA A 70 10.41 8.63 7.35
CA ALA A 70 9.91 7.26 7.42
C ALA A 70 10.85 6.36 8.22
N VAL A 71 12.16 6.46 8.01
CA VAL A 71 13.15 5.69 8.77
C VAL A 71 12.99 5.95 10.27
N LEU A 72 12.86 7.21 10.67
CA LEU A 72 12.69 7.56 12.08
C LEU A 72 11.38 7.02 12.65
N SER A 73 10.32 7.01 11.85
CA SER A 73 9.03 6.45 12.26
C SER A 73 9.10 4.92 12.45
N LEU A 74 9.88 4.23 11.62
CA LEU A 74 10.03 2.78 11.70
C LEU A 74 11.01 2.33 12.78
N SER A 75 11.88 3.22 13.24
CA SER A 75 12.89 2.91 14.23
C SER A 75 12.26 2.38 15.52
N GLY A 76 12.73 1.22 15.98
CA GLY A 76 12.20 0.58 17.18
C GLY A 76 10.88 -0.18 16.98
N ARG A 77 10.36 -0.26 15.77
CA ARG A 77 9.14 -1.02 15.46
C ARG A 77 9.50 -2.32 14.75
N ASP A 78 8.68 -3.34 14.95
CA ASP A 78 8.86 -4.63 14.30
C ASP A 78 8.39 -4.58 12.85
N GLY A 79 9.18 -5.22 11.96
CA GLY A 79 8.86 -5.32 10.56
C GLY A 79 9.16 -4.06 9.78
N TRP A 80 8.92 -4.10 8.49
CA TRP A 80 9.22 -2.99 7.59
C TRP A 80 8.00 -2.57 6.76
N GLY A 81 7.37 -3.53 6.10
CA GLY A 81 6.28 -3.23 5.17
C GLY A 81 5.05 -2.65 5.84
N LEU A 82 4.59 -3.28 6.92
CA LEU A 82 3.40 -2.81 7.62
C LEU A 82 3.63 -1.45 8.28
N PRO A 83 4.72 -1.23 9.06
CA PRO A 83 4.95 0.10 9.64
C PRO A 83 5.18 1.17 8.57
N HIS A 84 5.84 0.88 7.45
CA HIS A 84 6.03 1.86 6.39
C HIS A 84 4.70 2.21 5.73
N THR A 85 3.86 1.21 5.46
CA THR A 85 2.51 1.44 4.93
C THR A 85 1.69 2.30 5.90
N GLN A 86 1.75 2.01 7.19
CA GLN A 86 1.06 2.81 8.20
C GLN A 86 1.56 4.25 8.21
N TYR A 87 2.87 4.45 8.12
CA TYR A 87 3.45 5.80 8.09
C TYR A 87 2.96 6.60 6.89
N VAL A 88 3.00 6.01 5.69
CA VAL A 88 2.60 6.75 4.48
C VAL A 88 1.09 6.99 4.41
N ALA A 89 0.30 6.24 5.18
CA ALA A 89 -1.15 6.45 5.27
C ALA A 89 -1.53 7.62 6.18
N GLN A 90 -0.60 8.15 6.98
CA GLN A 90 -0.88 9.26 7.88
C GLN A 90 -1.07 10.57 7.10
N PRO A 91 -1.79 11.55 7.68
CA PRO A 91 -1.88 12.88 7.08
C PRO A 91 -0.49 13.50 6.84
N SER A 92 -0.34 14.19 5.72
CA SER A 92 0.88 14.88 5.32
C SER A 92 0.53 16.14 4.55
N GLU A 93 1.53 16.91 4.17
CA GLU A 93 1.30 18.10 3.34
C GLU A 93 0.70 17.72 2.00
N GLU A 94 1.18 16.63 1.39
CA GLU A 94 0.68 16.14 0.10
C GLU A 94 -0.69 15.50 0.20
N ARG A 95 -1.01 14.91 1.34
CA ARG A 95 -2.27 14.21 1.60
C ARG A 95 -2.81 14.61 2.97
N PRO A 96 -3.44 15.79 3.08
CA PRO A 96 -3.87 16.33 4.39
C PRO A 96 -4.79 15.40 5.19
N HIS A 97 -5.56 14.55 4.51
CA HIS A 97 -6.45 13.59 5.18
C HIS A 97 -5.86 12.18 5.20
N GLY A 98 -4.58 12.04 4.81
CA GLY A 98 -3.92 10.74 4.75
C GLY A 98 -4.45 9.87 3.61
N ALA A 99 -4.27 8.56 3.75
CA ALA A 99 -4.73 7.57 2.79
C ALA A 99 -5.43 6.41 3.49
N VAL A 100 -6.31 5.75 2.76
CA VAL A 100 -6.96 4.51 3.21
C VAL A 100 -6.02 3.35 2.87
N VAL A 101 -5.85 2.39 3.78
CA VAL A 101 -5.05 1.20 3.53
C VAL A 101 -5.94 0.12 2.91
N ALA A 102 -5.62 -0.29 1.69
CA ALA A 102 -6.30 -1.41 1.04
C ALA A 102 -5.58 -2.70 1.42
N THR A 103 -6.30 -3.64 1.97
CA THR A 103 -5.74 -4.88 2.52
C THR A 103 -6.61 -6.08 2.20
N VAL A 104 -5.96 -7.24 1.97
CA VAL A 104 -6.66 -8.53 1.86
C VAL A 104 -6.75 -9.23 3.22
N SER A 105 -6.10 -8.67 4.24
CA SER A 105 -6.02 -9.25 5.60
C SER A 105 -6.32 -8.17 6.64
N PRO A 106 -7.58 -7.73 6.76
CA PRO A 106 -7.91 -6.63 7.68
C PRO A 106 -7.55 -6.91 9.14
N GLY A 107 -7.49 -8.19 9.55
CA GLY A 107 -7.08 -8.55 10.90
C GLY A 107 -5.66 -8.13 11.26
N ASP A 108 -4.77 -8.02 10.27
CA ASP A 108 -3.38 -7.56 10.50
C ASP A 108 -3.33 -6.11 10.95
N TRP A 109 -4.39 -5.35 10.70
CA TRP A 109 -4.47 -3.92 11.01
C TRP A 109 -5.28 -3.62 12.27
N LYS A 110 -5.76 -4.66 12.95
CA LYS A 110 -6.58 -4.49 14.15
C LYS A 110 -5.82 -3.68 15.22
N GLY A 111 -6.48 -2.65 15.74
CA GLY A 111 -5.91 -1.78 16.78
C GLY A 111 -4.95 -0.72 16.26
N ARG A 112 -4.71 -0.64 14.96
CA ARG A 112 -3.82 0.37 14.37
C ARG A 112 -4.62 1.58 13.89
N PRO A 113 -4.06 2.79 13.99
CA PRO A 113 -4.80 4.02 13.67
C PRO A 113 -4.82 4.31 12.16
N VAL A 114 -5.44 3.42 11.41
CA VAL A 114 -5.60 3.57 9.96
C VAL A 114 -7.03 3.27 9.55
N ARG A 115 -7.49 3.88 8.46
CA ARG A 115 -8.74 3.53 7.82
C ARG A 115 -8.48 2.42 6.82
N LEU A 116 -9.35 1.43 6.76
CA LEU A 116 -9.16 0.26 5.90
C LEU A 116 -10.20 0.19 4.79
N LEU A 117 -9.72 -0.27 3.63
CA LEU A 117 -10.56 -0.75 2.54
C LEU A 117 -10.27 -2.25 2.41
N SER A 118 -11.23 -3.08 2.78
CA SER A 118 -11.03 -4.53 2.72
C SER A 118 -11.20 -5.04 1.29
N LEU A 119 -10.19 -5.75 0.82
CA LEU A 119 -10.19 -6.45 -0.47
C LEU A 119 -10.24 -7.96 -0.25
N ALA A 120 -10.59 -8.38 0.97
CA ALA A 120 -10.73 -9.80 1.27
C ALA A 120 -11.95 -10.34 0.54
N SER A 121 -11.77 -11.51 -0.08
CA SER A 121 -12.90 -12.27 -0.65
C SER A 121 -13.44 -13.19 0.42
N ASP A 122 -14.73 -13.18 0.59
CA ASP A 122 -15.41 -14.07 1.56
C ASP A 122 -15.58 -15.48 1.01
#